data_a5f884dae9818211b641f2172559b7c6
#
_entry.id   a5f884dae9818211b641f2172559b7c6
#
_cell.length_a   1.000
_cell.length_b   1.000
_cell.length_c   1.000
_cell.angle_alpha   90.00
_cell.angle_beta   90.00
_cell.angle_gamma   90.00
#
_symmetry.space_group_name_H-M   'P 1'
#
loop_
_entity.id
_entity.type
_entity.pdbx_description
1 polymer ?
#
loop_
_entity_poly.entity_id
_entity_poly.type
_entity_poly.pdbx_seq_one_letter_code
_entity_poly.pdbx_strand_id
1 'polypeptide(L)'
;INSFAGYGRCSLTEALPILSAMRVQACPVPTAVFSNHTGFAAFACQDLTAFLPSYLEQWKQLNLTFDGVLCGFLGQAEQILSVSSFLSDQKSRGCQTILVDPVMGDHGKPYRTITPKHCQKLRSLIPLADIITPNITEACLLTDTLWKDGFWNESELSELCQRLHKLGPSKIVITGLPCLIHGKEGFENYLSCREPFSHCLLYTSPSPRDGLLS
;
A
#
# COMPACT_ATOMS: atom_id res chain seq x y z
N ILE A 1 -0.89 1.38 -9.83
CA ILE A 1 0.14 2.42 -9.67
C ILE A 1 1.14 1.90 -8.66
N ASN A 2 2.39 1.64 -9.06
CA ASN A 2 3.43 1.12 -8.16
C ASN A 2 4.80 1.18 -8.84
N SER A 3 5.90 0.90 -8.11
CA SER A 3 7.21 0.72 -8.72
C SER A 3 7.31 -0.59 -9.50
N PHE A 4 8.30 -0.69 -10.37
CA PHE A 4 8.65 -1.90 -11.10
C PHE A 4 10.05 -2.35 -10.70
N ALA A 5 10.20 -3.54 -10.14
CA ALA A 5 11.49 -4.13 -9.81
C ALA A 5 11.85 -5.23 -10.79
N GLY A 6 13.02 -5.13 -11.43
CA GLY A 6 13.48 -6.11 -12.42
C GLY A 6 13.78 -7.47 -11.80
N TYR A 7 14.42 -7.48 -10.62
CA TYR A 7 14.69 -8.67 -9.85
C TYR A 7 14.11 -8.56 -8.44
N GLY A 8 13.30 -9.55 -8.05
CA GLY A 8 12.56 -9.60 -6.80
C GLY A 8 11.06 -9.73 -7.03
N ARG A 9 10.36 -10.29 -6.02
CA ARG A 9 8.91 -10.47 -6.05
C ARG A 9 8.23 -9.36 -5.26
N CYS A 10 8.10 -8.18 -5.87
CA CYS A 10 7.46 -7.03 -5.22
C CYS A 10 6.84 -6.09 -6.26
N SER A 11 5.96 -5.22 -5.79
CA SER A 11 5.36 -4.14 -6.58
C SER A 11 4.67 -4.63 -7.87
N LEU A 12 4.85 -4.00 -9.01
CA LEU A 12 4.21 -4.39 -10.27
C LEU A 12 4.64 -5.78 -10.75
N THR A 13 5.88 -6.19 -10.51
CA THR A 13 6.40 -7.50 -10.91
C THR A 13 5.64 -8.67 -10.24
N GLU A 14 5.12 -8.44 -9.04
CA GLU A 14 4.28 -9.41 -8.33
C GLU A 14 2.78 -9.20 -8.64
N ALA A 15 2.32 -7.95 -8.63
CA ALA A 15 0.91 -7.64 -8.79
C ALA A 15 0.37 -8.06 -10.17
N LEU A 16 1.13 -7.84 -11.25
CA LEU A 16 0.69 -8.13 -12.61
C LEU A 16 0.36 -9.61 -12.85
N PRO A 17 1.23 -10.58 -12.51
CA PRO A 17 0.92 -12.00 -12.70
C PRO A 17 -0.23 -12.46 -11.78
N ILE A 18 -0.35 -11.92 -10.57
CA ILE A 18 -1.46 -12.26 -9.65
C ILE A 18 -2.79 -11.78 -10.24
N LEU A 19 -2.88 -10.53 -10.65
CA LEU A 19 -4.09 -9.96 -11.27
C LEU A 19 -4.45 -10.71 -12.55
N SER A 20 -3.46 -11.05 -13.38
CA SER A 20 -3.67 -11.84 -14.59
C SER A 20 -4.21 -13.24 -14.28
N ALA A 21 -3.67 -13.92 -13.27
CA ALA A 21 -4.18 -15.22 -12.83
C ALA A 21 -5.62 -15.13 -12.30
N MET A 22 -5.99 -13.99 -11.70
CA MET A 22 -7.36 -13.69 -11.28
C MET A 22 -8.27 -13.25 -12.43
N ARG A 23 -7.80 -13.25 -13.68
CA ARG A 23 -8.51 -12.80 -14.88
C ARG A 23 -8.89 -11.31 -14.84
N VAL A 24 -8.09 -10.51 -14.15
CA VAL A 24 -8.21 -9.05 -14.12
C VAL A 24 -7.24 -8.45 -15.13
N GLN A 25 -7.73 -7.62 -16.04
CA GLN A 25 -6.88 -6.84 -16.93
C GLN A 25 -6.20 -5.72 -16.15
N ALA A 26 -4.89 -5.84 -15.96
CA ALA A 26 -4.11 -4.84 -15.26
C ALA A 26 -3.46 -3.85 -16.24
N CYS A 27 -3.63 -2.55 -15.97
CA CYS A 27 -3.00 -1.45 -16.70
C CYS A 27 -1.96 -0.80 -15.78
N PRO A 28 -0.66 -1.11 -15.92
CA PRO A 28 0.34 -0.65 -14.98
C PRO A 28 0.70 0.83 -15.18
N VAL A 29 0.84 1.56 -14.06
CA VAL A 29 1.43 2.89 -14.00
C VAL A 29 2.70 2.80 -13.16
N PRO A 30 3.90 2.78 -13.77
CA PRO A 30 5.14 2.71 -13.03
C PRO A 30 5.52 4.07 -12.43
N THR A 31 5.85 4.09 -11.14
CA THR A 31 6.31 5.29 -10.42
C THR A 31 7.83 5.39 -10.36
N ALA A 32 8.51 4.25 -10.42
CA ALA A 32 9.96 4.11 -10.55
C ALA A 32 10.30 2.74 -11.14
N VAL A 33 11.46 2.62 -11.77
CA VAL A 33 12.02 1.35 -12.23
C VAL A 33 13.27 1.07 -11.43
N PHE A 34 13.31 -0.07 -10.75
CA PHE A 34 14.45 -0.56 -10.00
C PHE A 34 15.09 -1.76 -10.70
N SER A 35 16.40 -1.84 -10.72
CA SER A 35 17.11 -3.03 -11.23
C SER A 35 16.77 -4.28 -10.41
N ASN A 36 16.60 -4.10 -9.10
CA ASN A 36 16.31 -5.15 -8.14
C ASN A 36 15.63 -4.55 -6.89
N HIS A 37 15.10 -5.42 -6.05
CA HIS A 37 14.46 -5.04 -4.80
C HIS A 37 15.39 -4.21 -3.89
N THR A 38 14.86 -3.17 -3.24
CA THR A 38 15.61 -2.23 -2.40
C THR A 38 16.18 -2.84 -1.10
N GLY A 39 15.84 -4.07 -0.77
CA GLY A 39 16.45 -4.87 0.31
C GLY A 39 17.87 -5.35 0.00
N PHE A 40 18.31 -5.31 -1.26
CA PHE A 40 19.69 -5.60 -1.60
C PHE A 40 20.60 -4.41 -1.24
N ALA A 41 21.89 -4.70 -1.01
CA ALA A 41 22.87 -3.69 -0.63
C ALA A 41 23.05 -2.57 -1.66
N ALA A 42 22.85 -2.87 -2.95
CA ALA A 42 22.92 -1.91 -4.05
C ALA A 42 21.80 -2.17 -5.07
N PHE A 43 21.31 -1.11 -5.69
CA PHE A 43 20.34 -1.15 -6.78
C PHE A 43 20.50 0.09 -7.66
N ALA A 44 20.15 -0.04 -8.95
CA ALA A 44 19.95 1.11 -9.82
C ALA A 44 18.46 1.50 -9.79
N CYS A 45 18.17 2.79 -9.86
CA CYS A 45 16.80 3.31 -9.85
C CYS A 45 16.65 4.41 -10.89
N GLN A 46 15.61 4.30 -11.71
CA GLN A 46 15.10 5.39 -12.53
C GLN A 46 13.80 5.89 -11.92
N ASP A 47 13.83 7.08 -11.37
CA ASP A 47 12.62 7.79 -10.90
C ASP A 47 11.79 8.28 -12.09
N LEU A 48 10.47 8.10 -12.04
CA LEU A 48 9.55 8.50 -13.11
C LEU A 48 8.67 9.70 -12.73
N THR A 49 9.04 10.45 -11.69
CA THR A 49 8.26 11.59 -11.19
C THR A 49 7.98 12.63 -12.28
N ALA A 50 8.98 12.97 -13.09
CA ALA A 50 8.81 13.95 -14.17
C ALA A 50 7.92 13.43 -15.32
N PHE A 51 7.86 12.12 -15.53
CA PHE A 51 7.08 11.49 -16.60
C PHE A 51 5.63 11.17 -16.19
N LEU A 52 5.38 10.93 -14.92
CA LEU A 52 4.09 10.50 -14.41
C LEU A 52 2.91 11.42 -14.76
N PRO A 53 3.03 12.77 -14.69
CA PRO A 53 1.95 13.66 -15.09
C PRO A 53 1.52 13.48 -16.56
N SER A 54 2.47 13.40 -17.49
CA SER A 54 2.18 13.22 -18.93
C SER A 54 1.59 11.83 -19.22
N TYR A 55 2.03 10.81 -18.48
CA TYR A 55 1.49 9.46 -18.56
C TYR A 55 0.00 9.42 -18.18
N LEU A 56 -0.36 9.98 -17.04
CA LEU A 56 -1.75 10.02 -16.56
C LEU A 56 -2.63 10.96 -17.40
N GLU A 57 -2.08 12.06 -17.88
CA GLU A 57 -2.80 12.98 -18.76
C GLU A 57 -3.17 12.32 -20.10
N GLN A 58 -2.27 11.47 -20.66
CA GLN A 58 -2.59 10.71 -21.86
C GLN A 58 -3.79 9.75 -21.64
N TRP A 59 -3.87 9.11 -20.49
CA TRP A 59 -5.01 8.25 -20.14
C TRP A 59 -6.31 9.04 -19.97
N LYS A 60 -6.22 10.25 -19.43
CA LYS A 60 -7.34 11.17 -19.31
C LYS A 60 -7.85 11.63 -20.70
N GLN A 61 -6.94 11.98 -21.62
CA GLN A 61 -7.29 12.34 -23.00
C GLN A 61 -7.96 11.19 -23.76
N LEU A 62 -7.54 9.96 -23.50
CA LEU A 62 -8.17 8.74 -24.02
C LEU A 62 -9.49 8.40 -23.33
N ASN A 63 -9.92 9.17 -22.33
CA ASN A 63 -11.12 8.93 -21.52
C ASN A 63 -11.17 7.54 -20.87
N LEU A 64 -10.00 7.00 -20.48
CA LEU A 64 -9.95 5.69 -19.84
C LEU A 64 -10.58 5.73 -18.46
N THR A 65 -11.37 4.71 -18.16
CA THR A 65 -12.00 4.45 -16.85
C THR A 65 -11.61 3.06 -16.37
N PHE A 66 -11.53 2.89 -15.07
CA PHE A 66 -11.13 1.65 -14.44
C PHE A 66 -12.15 1.24 -13.37
N ASP A 67 -12.44 -0.06 -13.28
CA ASP A 67 -13.33 -0.61 -12.23
C ASP A 67 -12.67 -0.50 -10.85
N GLY A 68 -11.34 -0.58 -10.80
CA GLY A 68 -10.57 -0.43 -9.58
C GLY A 68 -9.17 0.15 -9.82
N VAL A 69 -8.63 0.80 -8.81
CA VAL A 69 -7.24 1.29 -8.79
C VAL A 69 -6.53 0.78 -7.56
N LEU A 70 -5.39 0.12 -7.77
CA LEU A 70 -4.44 -0.24 -6.71
C LEU A 70 -3.27 0.74 -6.76
N CYS A 71 -3.03 1.45 -5.67
CA CYS A 71 -1.92 2.38 -5.51
C CYS A 71 -1.00 1.92 -4.37
N GLY A 72 0.27 1.67 -4.68
CA GLY A 72 1.31 1.31 -3.72
C GLY A 72 2.41 2.36 -3.68
N PHE A 73 3.66 1.95 -3.92
CA PHE A 73 4.85 2.78 -3.73
C PHE A 73 4.86 4.06 -4.58
N LEU A 74 5.00 5.19 -3.90
CA LEU A 74 5.25 6.52 -4.47
C LEU A 74 6.56 7.06 -3.90
N GLY A 75 7.60 7.16 -4.75
CA GLY A 75 8.95 7.49 -4.30
C GLY A 75 9.15 8.97 -3.95
N GLN A 76 8.34 9.85 -4.54
CA GLN A 76 8.46 11.30 -4.36
C GLN A 76 7.11 11.93 -3.99
N ALA A 77 7.19 13.00 -3.20
CA ALA A 77 6.01 13.73 -2.76
C ALA A 77 5.22 14.39 -3.90
N GLU A 78 5.87 14.67 -5.03
CA GLU A 78 5.28 15.22 -6.25
C GLU A 78 4.39 14.18 -6.95
N GLN A 79 4.76 12.90 -6.91
CA GLN A 79 3.94 11.81 -7.45
C GLN A 79 2.58 11.72 -6.74
N ILE A 80 2.56 11.99 -5.43
CA ILE A 80 1.33 11.96 -4.63
C ILE A 80 0.29 12.94 -5.17
N LEU A 81 0.71 14.14 -5.62
CA LEU A 81 -0.19 15.14 -6.18
C LEU A 81 -0.81 14.65 -7.49
N SER A 82 0.01 14.13 -8.40
CA SER A 82 -0.45 13.60 -9.69
C SER A 82 -1.40 12.42 -9.51
N VAL A 83 -1.04 11.50 -8.60
CA VAL A 83 -1.87 10.33 -8.28
C VAL A 83 -3.16 10.74 -7.60
N SER A 84 -3.14 11.69 -6.65
CA SER A 84 -4.34 12.19 -5.97
C SER A 84 -5.33 12.77 -6.98
N SER A 85 -4.85 13.57 -7.94
CA SER A 85 -5.69 14.11 -9.03
C SER A 85 -6.29 13.00 -9.88
N PHE A 86 -5.50 12.00 -10.25
CA PHE A 86 -5.96 10.85 -11.02
C PHE A 86 -7.00 10.02 -10.26
N LEU A 87 -6.77 9.70 -8.98
CA LEU A 87 -7.72 8.95 -8.16
C LEU A 87 -9.04 9.69 -8.01
N SER A 88 -9.00 11.02 -7.81
CA SER A 88 -10.20 11.85 -7.73
C SER A 88 -10.99 11.87 -9.04
N ASP A 89 -10.31 11.96 -10.19
CA ASP A 89 -10.92 11.87 -11.50
C ASP A 89 -11.58 10.50 -11.72
N GLN A 90 -10.88 9.41 -11.43
CA GLN A 90 -11.42 8.06 -11.56
C GLN A 90 -12.63 7.83 -10.65
N LYS A 91 -12.58 8.30 -9.41
CA LYS A 91 -13.72 8.22 -8.48
C LYS A 91 -14.94 8.98 -9.02
N SER A 92 -14.76 10.17 -9.57
CA SER A 92 -15.82 10.96 -10.21
C SER A 92 -16.43 10.28 -11.44
N ARG A 93 -15.68 9.41 -12.11
CA ARG A 93 -16.10 8.63 -13.28
C ARG A 93 -16.69 7.27 -12.94
N GLY A 94 -16.85 6.96 -11.65
CA GLY A 94 -17.50 5.73 -11.21
C GLY A 94 -16.56 4.56 -10.90
N CYS A 95 -15.26 4.80 -10.71
CA CYS A 95 -14.35 3.77 -10.19
C CYS A 95 -14.89 3.23 -8.86
N GLN A 96 -15.13 1.92 -8.81
CA GLN A 96 -15.83 1.29 -7.69
C GLN A 96 -14.93 1.03 -6.48
N THR A 97 -13.63 0.84 -6.72
CA THR A 97 -12.70 0.48 -5.63
C THR A 97 -11.35 1.15 -5.81
N ILE A 98 -10.98 1.97 -4.87
CA ILE A 98 -9.63 2.52 -4.74
C ILE A 98 -8.96 1.88 -3.53
N LEU A 99 -7.91 1.09 -3.78
CA LEU A 99 -7.07 0.48 -2.75
C LEU A 99 -5.75 1.24 -2.68
N VAL A 100 -5.39 1.71 -1.49
CA VAL A 100 -4.10 2.36 -1.23
C VAL A 100 -3.30 1.52 -0.25
N ASP A 101 -2.15 1.04 -0.70
CA ASP A 101 -1.09 0.48 0.13
C ASP A 101 -0.13 1.62 0.49
N PRO A 102 -0.16 2.14 1.74
CA PRO A 102 0.55 3.37 2.10
C PRO A 102 2.02 3.10 2.42
N VAL A 103 2.78 2.64 1.43
CA VAL A 103 4.18 2.23 1.59
C VAL A 103 5.04 3.37 2.15
N MET A 104 5.34 3.33 3.46
CA MET A 104 6.09 4.37 4.17
C MET A 104 7.23 3.84 5.03
N GLY A 105 7.12 2.64 5.57
CA GLY A 105 8.09 2.14 6.53
C GLY A 105 7.77 0.76 7.05
N ASP A 106 8.69 0.22 7.86
CA ASP A 106 8.54 -1.08 8.51
C ASP A 106 9.36 -1.12 9.80
N HIS A 107 9.09 -2.10 10.70
CA HIS A 107 9.78 -2.27 11.98
C HIS A 107 9.90 -0.96 12.81
N GLY A 108 8.81 -0.20 12.86
CA GLY A 108 8.70 1.06 13.61
C GLY A 108 9.43 2.25 13.01
N LYS A 109 9.97 2.14 11.80
CA LYS A 109 10.78 3.20 11.17
C LYS A 109 10.33 3.48 9.74
N PRO A 110 10.31 4.75 9.32
CA PRO A 110 10.16 5.09 7.90
C PRO A 110 11.31 4.50 7.07
N TYR A 111 11.03 4.15 5.81
CA TYR A 111 12.08 3.78 4.86
C TYR A 111 13.04 4.95 4.62
N ARG A 112 14.29 4.65 4.29
CA ARG A 112 15.38 5.64 4.10
C ARG A 112 15.05 6.75 3.10
N THR A 113 14.19 6.49 2.15
CA THR A 113 13.74 7.44 1.11
C THR A 113 12.50 8.24 1.53
N ILE A 114 11.85 7.87 2.63
CA ILE A 114 10.59 8.47 3.08
C ILE A 114 10.88 9.52 4.17
N THR A 115 10.56 10.77 3.87
CA THR A 115 10.69 11.88 4.81
C THR A 115 9.38 12.12 5.58
N PRO A 116 9.40 12.83 6.74
CA PRO A 116 8.17 13.22 7.43
C PRO A 116 7.19 14.00 6.54
N LYS A 117 7.71 14.85 5.65
CA LYS A 117 6.91 15.58 4.66
C LYS A 117 6.22 14.64 3.67
N HIS A 118 6.91 13.57 3.27
CA HIS A 118 6.34 12.53 2.40
C HIS A 118 5.19 11.80 3.11
N CYS A 119 5.39 11.34 4.35
CA CYS A 119 4.35 10.70 5.15
C CYS A 119 3.10 11.61 5.29
N GLN A 120 3.32 12.90 5.57
CA GLN A 120 2.24 13.87 5.69
C GLN A 120 1.46 14.03 4.38
N LYS A 121 2.15 14.10 3.23
CA LYS A 121 1.49 14.15 1.92
C LYS A 121 0.77 12.85 1.58
N LEU A 122 1.33 11.70 1.91
CA LEU A 122 0.72 10.40 1.63
C LEU A 122 -0.60 10.22 2.40
N ARG A 123 -0.71 10.79 3.60
CA ARG A 123 -1.99 10.87 4.32
C ARG A 123 -3.12 11.50 3.49
N SER A 124 -2.82 12.41 2.56
CA SER A 124 -3.84 13.05 1.73
C SER A 124 -4.48 12.11 0.70
N LEU A 125 -3.88 10.95 0.43
CA LEU A 125 -4.48 9.91 -0.42
C LEU A 125 -5.51 9.07 0.34
N ILE A 126 -5.37 8.94 1.65
CA ILE A 126 -6.19 8.04 2.46
C ILE A 126 -7.70 8.36 2.37
N PRO A 127 -8.15 9.63 2.38
CA PRO A 127 -9.57 9.96 2.19
C PRO A 127 -10.15 9.56 0.83
N LEU A 128 -9.30 9.32 -0.19
CA LEU A 128 -9.73 8.88 -1.51
C LEU A 128 -9.88 7.36 -1.60
N ALA A 129 -9.26 6.63 -0.67
CA ALA A 129 -9.26 5.18 -0.65
C ALA A 129 -10.55 4.61 -0.05
N ASP A 130 -11.05 3.55 -0.66
CA ASP A 130 -12.10 2.70 -0.10
C ASP A 130 -11.50 1.63 0.82
N ILE A 131 -10.31 1.15 0.45
CA ILE A 131 -9.54 0.13 1.16
C ILE A 131 -8.10 0.63 1.36
N ILE A 132 -7.55 0.40 2.56
CA ILE A 132 -6.12 0.58 2.82
C ILE A 132 -5.50 -0.71 3.39
N THR A 133 -4.22 -0.94 3.07
CA THR A 133 -3.49 -2.16 3.46
C THR A 133 -2.18 -1.86 4.21
N PRO A 134 -2.19 -0.99 5.24
CA PRO A 134 -0.97 -0.66 5.95
C PRO A 134 -0.42 -1.87 6.73
N ASN A 135 0.92 -1.97 6.84
CA ASN A 135 1.51 -2.74 7.93
C ASN A 135 1.34 -1.98 9.26
N ILE A 136 1.71 -2.60 10.38
CA ILE A 136 1.53 -1.99 11.71
C ILE A 136 2.32 -0.68 11.88
N THR A 137 3.49 -0.57 11.28
CA THR A 137 4.31 0.65 11.30
C THR A 137 3.62 1.78 10.55
N GLU A 138 3.11 1.50 9.36
CA GLU A 138 2.40 2.45 8.51
C GLU A 138 1.08 2.90 9.16
N ALA A 139 0.36 1.97 9.79
CA ALA A 139 -0.84 2.29 10.56
C ALA A 139 -0.54 3.27 11.72
N CYS A 140 0.56 3.05 12.43
CA CYS A 140 1.04 3.97 13.47
C CYS A 140 1.44 5.34 12.90
N LEU A 141 2.18 5.36 11.77
CA LEU A 141 2.58 6.60 11.11
C LEU A 141 1.38 7.40 10.59
N LEU A 142 0.33 6.73 10.09
CA LEU A 142 -0.89 7.40 9.61
C LEU A 142 -1.71 8.01 10.75
N THR A 143 -1.66 7.46 11.94
CA THR A 143 -2.51 7.85 13.07
C THR A 143 -1.79 8.60 14.18
N ASP A 144 -0.48 8.87 14.02
CA ASP A 144 0.41 9.41 15.05
C ASP A 144 0.36 8.58 16.36
N THR A 145 0.20 7.26 16.21
CA THR A 145 0.24 6.31 17.32
C THR A 145 1.68 5.86 17.56
N LEU A 146 2.08 5.74 18.82
CA LEU A 146 3.40 5.21 19.15
C LEU A 146 3.48 3.74 18.75
N TRP A 147 4.46 3.42 17.93
CA TRP A 147 4.77 2.04 17.56
C TRP A 147 5.38 1.30 18.77
N LYS A 148 5.06 0.04 18.91
CA LYS A 148 5.69 -0.88 19.87
C LYS A 148 6.12 -2.15 19.15
N ASP A 149 7.19 -2.75 19.61
CA ASP A 149 7.62 -4.07 19.13
C ASP A 149 6.74 -5.19 19.72
N GLY A 150 6.68 -6.31 19.00
CA GLY A 150 5.97 -7.51 19.43
C GLY A 150 4.47 -7.51 19.12
N PHE A 151 3.72 -8.23 19.96
CA PHE A 151 2.31 -8.51 19.70
C PHE A 151 1.40 -7.31 20.00
N TRP A 152 0.41 -7.14 19.14
CA TRP A 152 -0.70 -6.20 19.30
C TRP A 152 -1.97 -6.96 19.64
N ASN A 153 -2.61 -6.62 20.73
CA ASN A 153 -3.86 -7.25 21.12
C ASN A 153 -5.06 -6.67 20.34
N GLU A 154 -6.19 -7.38 20.38
CA GLU A 154 -7.39 -7.01 19.63
C GLU A 154 -7.91 -5.61 19.97
N SER A 155 -7.86 -5.19 21.24
CA SER A 155 -8.30 -3.86 21.67
C SER A 155 -7.42 -2.75 21.08
N GLU A 156 -6.12 -2.94 21.05
CA GLU A 156 -5.15 -2.01 20.46
C GLU A 156 -5.34 -1.90 18.95
N LEU A 157 -5.54 -3.03 18.26
CA LEU A 157 -5.80 -3.07 16.81
C LEU A 157 -7.15 -2.41 16.48
N SER A 158 -8.18 -2.66 17.28
CA SER A 158 -9.48 -2.04 17.13
C SER A 158 -9.41 -0.52 17.29
N GLU A 159 -8.72 -0.02 18.31
CA GLU A 159 -8.54 1.43 18.51
C GLU A 159 -7.76 2.06 17.33
N LEU A 160 -6.70 1.39 16.87
CA LEU A 160 -5.90 1.84 15.73
C LEU A 160 -6.76 1.91 14.45
N CYS A 161 -7.57 0.88 14.19
CA CYS A 161 -8.50 0.87 13.06
C CYS A 161 -9.57 1.96 13.16
N GLN A 162 -10.10 2.25 14.35
CA GLN A 162 -11.03 3.37 14.53
C GLN A 162 -10.39 4.72 14.16
N ARG A 163 -9.13 4.93 14.50
CA ARG A 163 -8.37 6.12 14.08
C ARG A 163 -8.17 6.17 12.57
N LEU A 164 -7.82 5.04 11.94
CA LEU A 164 -7.66 4.93 10.49
C LEU A 164 -8.99 5.17 9.77
N HIS A 165 -10.11 4.62 10.25
CA HIS A 165 -11.43 4.87 9.68
C HIS A 165 -11.82 6.36 9.69
N LYS A 166 -11.40 7.14 10.69
CA LYS A 166 -11.62 8.60 10.72
C LYS A 166 -10.91 9.32 9.58
N LEU A 167 -9.88 8.74 8.98
CA LEU A 167 -9.18 9.29 7.83
C LEU A 167 -9.95 9.10 6.51
N GLY A 168 -10.96 8.21 6.45
CA GLY A 168 -11.79 8.04 5.25
C GLY A 168 -12.16 6.62 4.88
N PRO A 169 -11.23 5.65 4.85
CA PRO A 169 -11.47 4.35 4.26
C PRO A 169 -12.56 3.56 5.00
N SER A 170 -13.34 2.81 4.23
CA SER A 170 -14.39 1.93 4.78
C SER A 170 -13.85 0.56 5.18
N LYS A 171 -12.75 0.13 4.58
CA LYS A 171 -12.10 -1.16 4.84
C LYS A 171 -10.61 -0.96 5.12
N ILE A 172 -10.11 -1.67 6.12
CA ILE A 172 -8.72 -1.62 6.55
C ILE A 172 -8.23 -3.05 6.70
N VAL A 173 -7.07 -3.34 6.13
CA VAL A 173 -6.36 -4.60 6.34
C VAL A 173 -4.99 -4.26 6.91
N ILE A 174 -4.80 -4.43 8.23
CA ILE A 174 -3.45 -4.32 8.82
C ILE A 174 -2.71 -5.62 8.51
N THR A 175 -1.62 -5.51 7.76
CA THR A 175 -0.88 -6.67 7.24
C THR A 175 0.34 -7.01 8.08
N GLY A 176 0.76 -8.29 8.03
CA GLY A 176 2.06 -8.73 8.55
C GLY A 176 2.18 -8.66 10.07
N LEU A 177 1.10 -8.84 10.82
CA LEU A 177 1.14 -8.88 12.28
C LEU A 177 1.79 -10.18 12.74
N PRO A 178 2.83 -10.14 13.59
CA PRO A 178 3.43 -11.35 14.13
C PRO A 178 2.43 -12.09 15.02
N CYS A 179 2.33 -13.40 14.84
CA CYS A 179 1.44 -14.26 15.62
C CYS A 179 2.07 -15.63 15.85
N LEU A 180 1.45 -16.44 16.72
CA LEU A 180 1.80 -17.84 16.93
C LEU A 180 0.71 -18.72 16.34
N ILE A 181 1.03 -19.46 15.29
CA ILE A 181 0.15 -20.43 14.65
C ILE A 181 0.59 -21.83 15.06
N HIS A 182 -0.22 -22.52 15.87
CA HIS A 182 0.12 -23.84 16.42
C HIS A 182 1.49 -23.89 17.12
N GLY A 183 1.83 -22.81 17.86
CA GLY A 183 3.11 -22.70 18.58
C GLY A 183 4.34 -22.37 17.70
N LYS A 184 4.14 -22.09 16.44
CA LYS A 184 5.19 -21.61 15.49
C LYS A 184 4.97 -20.16 15.15
N GLU A 185 6.06 -19.43 14.96
CA GLU A 185 6.00 -18.06 14.46
C GLU A 185 5.33 -18.01 13.08
N GLY A 186 4.48 -17.04 12.89
CA GLY A 186 3.73 -16.80 11.65
C GLY A 186 3.24 -15.37 11.60
N PHE A 187 2.47 -15.08 10.56
CA PHE A 187 1.87 -13.75 10.37
C PHE A 187 0.36 -13.87 10.19
N GLU A 188 -0.33 -12.87 10.68
CA GLU A 188 -1.77 -12.70 10.49
C GLU A 188 -2.07 -11.33 9.90
N ASN A 189 -3.25 -11.19 9.32
CA ASN A 189 -3.77 -9.91 8.88
C ASN A 189 -5.05 -9.61 9.66
N TYR A 190 -5.18 -8.36 10.11
CA TYR A 190 -6.37 -7.89 10.82
C TYR A 190 -7.25 -7.08 9.88
N LEU A 191 -8.46 -7.58 9.63
CA LEU A 191 -9.45 -6.93 8.77
C LEU A 191 -10.45 -6.17 9.62
N SER A 192 -10.69 -4.90 9.30
CA SER A 192 -11.72 -4.06 9.91
C SER A 192 -12.58 -3.38 8.85
N CYS A 193 -13.90 -3.47 8.99
CA CYS A 193 -14.89 -2.81 8.16
C CYS A 193 -15.68 -1.80 8.98
N ARG A 194 -16.03 -0.65 8.39
CA ARG A 194 -16.77 0.41 9.08
C ARG A 194 -18.23 0.01 9.38
N GLU A 195 -18.90 -0.69 8.43
CA GLU A 195 -20.29 -1.12 8.59
C GLU A 195 -20.59 -2.43 7.83
N PRO A 196 -21.25 -3.40 8.48
CA PRO A 196 -21.35 -3.50 9.94
C PRO A 196 -19.94 -3.65 10.53
N PHE A 197 -19.71 -3.05 11.67
CA PHE A 197 -18.39 -3.10 12.31
C PHE A 197 -18.04 -4.56 12.62
N SER A 198 -17.10 -5.10 11.88
CA SER A 198 -16.67 -6.49 11.99
C SER A 198 -15.16 -6.59 11.92
N HIS A 199 -14.61 -7.49 12.72
CA HIS A 199 -13.19 -7.83 12.71
C HIS A 199 -13.02 -9.28 12.28
N CYS A 200 -11.95 -9.55 11.55
CA CYS A 200 -11.56 -10.92 11.20
C CYS A 200 -10.02 -11.01 11.23
N LEU A 201 -9.51 -12.02 11.90
CA LEU A 201 -8.10 -12.39 11.83
C LEU A 201 -7.93 -13.42 10.71
N LEU A 202 -7.12 -13.09 9.72
CA LEU A 202 -6.74 -14.00 8.64
C LEU A 202 -5.32 -14.46 8.87
N TYR A 203 -5.17 -15.72 9.24
CA TYR A 203 -3.86 -16.35 9.43
C TYR A 203 -3.24 -16.65 8.07
N THR A 204 -2.00 -16.27 7.88
CA THR A 204 -1.20 -16.61 6.71
C THR A 204 0.06 -17.35 7.16
N SER A 205 0.46 -18.38 6.41
CA SER A 205 1.79 -18.97 6.57
C SER A 205 2.86 -17.93 6.19
N PRO A 206 4.13 -18.09 6.68
CA PRO A 206 5.21 -17.21 6.29
C PRO A 206 5.23 -16.99 4.79
N SER A 207 5.28 -15.73 4.36
CA SER A 207 5.35 -15.39 2.96
C SER A 207 6.69 -15.86 2.38
N PRO A 208 6.75 -16.31 1.12
CA PRO A 208 8.02 -16.52 0.43
C PRO A 208 8.94 -15.29 0.40
N ARG A 209 8.42 -14.09 0.70
CA ARG A 209 9.21 -12.88 0.91
C ARG A 209 10.19 -13.01 2.07
N ASP A 210 9.78 -13.67 3.15
CA ASP A 210 10.57 -13.75 4.39
C ASP A 210 11.78 -14.66 4.24
N GLY A 211 11.78 -15.59 3.25
CA GLY A 211 12.90 -16.47 2.91
C GLY A 211 13.91 -15.89 1.92
N LEU A 212 13.66 -14.71 1.32
CA LEU A 212 14.55 -14.07 0.36
C LEU A 212 15.39 -12.93 0.95
N LEU A 213 15.18 -12.61 2.23
CA LEU A 213 15.92 -11.59 2.98
C LEU A 213 16.94 -12.21 3.96
N SER A 214 17.08 -13.54 4.00
CA SER A 214 18.11 -14.26 4.77
C SER A 214 19.30 -14.66 3.92
#